data_43fbda62bdfe0ef74a8a6719065684e3
#
_entry.id   43fbda62bdfe0ef74a8a6719065684e3
#
_cell.length_a   1.000
_cell.length_b   1.000
_cell.length_c   1.000
_cell.angle_alpha   90.00
_cell.angle_beta   90.00
_cell.angle_gamma   90.00
#
_symmetry.space_group_name_H-M   'P 1'
#
loop_
_entity.id
_entity.type
_entity.pdbx_description
1 polymer ?
#
loop_
_entity_poly.entity_id
_entity_poly.type
_entity_poly.pdbx_seq_one_letter_code
_entity_poly.pdbx_strand_id
1 'polypeptide(L)'
;MKQFLLYVIAFLLIFSPGNFSIAEEEDIPEWGFYVYMAGDNSLYEEVEDDLNEMKMVGSNDDLEIVVLTDQNMNDDSHAYHVIKHGLEETPLDEINSNWNNELDMGDGDTLRDFMIWASSQYPAKRKVLVIWNHGSGWEKVAEDKDSHLNVPEIKESLEEYRTVTGDPKLTMIGFDACLMGMFEIAYELKEQTEMIHGSEAYEPLEGWTYNHLLYKLNKETTNEQFAQNVVNDYVESYRNGSVYTSYSVTASVINTNKLDNLWNNLNNLSFEINSILPVYRDEISTSREETQRFDQNPNYRDLFDFAVNLENLIPVADVQTEAKKVQNALEETIIAEDHWQKPEKLNVSKAHGLTIYFPTNGAEIGYSDLTISNNLWFEFIENFQNQIESNSQFTELNIESIDTGTGYNDSVIINGSYTGDASKIKIRLINSDNIVTNTYDGEINNGNIDNVLLQPTKSGNYSLEVGIYNNIDFLEDHYINKNLFINLQLPDLAVGIPKVEVTMEDGTKHEVKNVQEGDNFTIIGEIQNIGTITS
;
A
#
# COMPACT_ATOMS: atom_id res chain seq x y z
N MET A 1 -33.04 -0.50 -67.36
CA MET A 1 -32.00 -1.37 -67.94
C MET A 1 -30.66 -0.64 -67.90
N LYS A 2 -29.88 -0.85 -66.86
CA LYS A 2 -28.42 -0.67 -66.84
C LYS A 2 -27.89 -1.62 -65.78
N GLN A 3 -27.18 -2.64 -66.29
CA GLN A 3 -26.45 -3.62 -65.50
C GLN A 3 -25.30 -2.93 -64.81
N PHE A 4 -25.17 -3.11 -63.50
CA PHE A 4 -23.95 -2.84 -62.75
C PHE A 4 -23.18 -4.15 -62.61
N LEU A 5 -22.01 -4.16 -63.22
CA LEU A 5 -21.05 -5.26 -63.23
C LEU A 5 -20.27 -5.22 -61.91
N LEU A 6 -20.44 -6.26 -61.05
CA LEU A 6 -19.65 -6.47 -59.86
C LEU A 6 -18.29 -7.07 -60.27
N TYR A 7 -17.18 -6.33 -60.07
CA TYR A 7 -15.84 -6.88 -60.15
C TYR A 7 -15.47 -7.49 -58.79
N VAL A 8 -15.48 -8.81 -58.72
CA VAL A 8 -14.85 -9.56 -57.61
C VAL A 8 -13.36 -9.66 -57.99
N ILE A 9 -12.52 -8.90 -57.30
CA ILE A 9 -11.07 -9.08 -57.36
C ILE A 9 -10.71 -10.18 -56.34
N ALA A 10 -10.49 -11.40 -56.87
CA ALA A 10 -9.91 -12.48 -56.10
C ALA A 10 -8.39 -12.22 -55.96
N PHE A 11 -7.94 -11.84 -54.77
CA PHE A 11 -6.53 -11.82 -54.44
C PHE A 11 -6.08 -13.25 -54.15
N LEU A 12 -5.44 -13.87 -55.12
CA LEU A 12 -4.69 -15.11 -54.92
C LEU A 12 -3.41 -14.76 -54.15
N LEU A 13 -3.42 -14.95 -52.81
CA LEU A 13 -2.19 -15.01 -52.00
C LEU A 13 -1.45 -16.29 -52.36
N ILE A 14 -0.42 -16.17 -53.18
CA ILE A 14 0.58 -17.20 -53.42
C ILE A 14 1.40 -17.27 -52.12
N PHE A 15 1.09 -18.23 -51.26
CA PHE A 15 1.95 -18.61 -50.15
C PHE A 15 3.23 -19.25 -50.73
N SER A 16 4.29 -18.46 -50.84
CA SER A 16 5.64 -18.97 -50.87
C SER A 16 5.93 -19.60 -49.48
N PRO A 17 6.50 -20.81 -49.38
CA PRO A 17 7.00 -21.30 -48.13
C PRO A 17 8.28 -20.51 -47.78
N GLY A 18 8.10 -19.29 -47.32
CA GLY A 18 9.14 -18.58 -46.61
C GLY A 18 9.33 -19.26 -45.28
N ASN A 19 10.56 -19.59 -44.97
CA ASN A 19 10.95 -19.97 -43.61
C ASN A 19 10.39 -18.90 -42.68
N PHE A 20 9.33 -19.25 -41.91
CA PHE A 20 9.03 -18.57 -40.68
C PHE A 20 10.21 -18.90 -39.74
N SER A 21 11.20 -18.03 -39.73
CA SER A 21 12.06 -17.89 -38.57
C SER A 21 11.08 -17.56 -37.45
N ILE A 22 10.80 -18.50 -36.57
CA ILE A 22 10.34 -18.20 -35.22
C ILE A 22 11.43 -17.26 -34.74
N ALA A 23 11.13 -15.97 -34.56
CA ALA A 23 12.01 -15.11 -33.79
C ALA A 23 12.27 -15.90 -32.51
N GLU A 24 13.54 -16.23 -32.25
CA GLU A 24 13.92 -16.73 -30.92
C GLU A 24 13.33 -15.69 -29.98
N GLU A 25 12.47 -16.14 -29.08
CA GLU A 25 12.00 -15.34 -27.95
C GLU A 25 13.29 -14.88 -27.30
N GLU A 26 13.63 -13.59 -27.36
CA GLU A 26 14.83 -13.08 -26.69
C GLU A 26 14.73 -13.57 -25.25
N ASP A 27 15.77 -14.23 -24.77
CA ASP A 27 15.81 -14.90 -23.47
C ASP A 27 15.94 -13.79 -22.41
N ILE A 28 14.79 -13.17 -22.06
CA ILE A 28 14.72 -12.07 -21.11
C ILE A 28 15.20 -12.60 -19.76
N PRO A 29 16.20 -11.96 -19.12
CA PRO A 29 16.68 -12.33 -17.80
C PRO A 29 15.55 -12.48 -16.78
N GLU A 30 15.73 -13.39 -15.85
CA GLU A 30 14.73 -13.67 -14.82
C GLU A 30 14.59 -12.51 -13.85
N TRP A 31 15.72 -11.83 -13.52
CA TRP A 31 15.76 -10.77 -12.53
C TRP A 31 16.28 -9.45 -13.12
N GLY A 32 15.56 -8.36 -12.84
CA GLY A 32 16.05 -6.99 -12.97
C GLY A 32 16.18 -6.36 -11.59
N PHE A 33 17.37 -5.93 -11.26
CA PHE A 33 17.71 -5.31 -10.00
C PHE A 33 18.07 -3.84 -10.25
N TYR A 34 17.12 -2.94 -9.96
CA TYR A 34 17.21 -1.53 -10.28
C TYR A 34 17.41 -0.74 -8.99
N VAL A 35 18.50 0.00 -8.90
CA VAL A 35 18.89 0.71 -7.68
C VAL A 35 18.86 2.22 -7.92
N TYR A 36 18.10 2.91 -7.09
CA TYR A 36 17.97 4.36 -7.06
C TYR A 36 18.78 4.89 -5.88
N MET A 37 20.03 5.36 -6.15
CA MET A 37 21.03 5.72 -5.14
C MET A 37 21.15 7.25 -5.03
N ALA A 38 20.38 7.86 -4.11
CA ALA A 38 20.47 9.29 -3.81
C ALA A 38 21.63 9.55 -2.83
N GLY A 39 22.81 9.84 -3.33
CA GLY A 39 24.02 10.01 -2.53
C GLY A 39 24.51 11.45 -2.34
N ASP A 40 23.75 12.48 -2.83
CA ASP A 40 24.13 13.89 -2.59
C ASP A 40 23.77 14.34 -1.16
N ASN A 41 24.42 13.67 -0.22
CA ASN A 41 24.28 13.89 1.21
C ASN A 41 25.49 13.29 1.95
N SER A 42 25.35 12.96 3.23
CA SER A 42 26.45 12.40 4.05
C SER A 42 26.85 10.98 3.67
N LEU A 43 26.10 10.28 2.79
CA LEU A 43 26.35 8.90 2.36
C LEU A 43 27.12 8.79 1.03
N TYR A 44 27.68 9.90 0.51
CA TYR A 44 28.32 9.92 -0.81
C TYR A 44 29.51 8.96 -0.97
N GLU A 45 30.22 8.64 0.11
CA GLU A 45 31.35 7.70 0.07
C GLU A 45 30.87 6.24 -0.07
N GLU A 46 29.71 5.90 0.48
CA GLU A 46 29.14 4.55 0.49
C GLU A 46 28.63 4.13 -0.91
N VAL A 47 28.24 5.09 -1.76
CA VAL A 47 27.82 4.83 -3.16
C VAL A 47 28.89 4.01 -3.91
N GLU A 48 30.17 4.38 -3.78
CA GLU A 48 31.26 3.71 -4.45
C GLU A 48 31.50 2.29 -3.90
N ASP A 49 31.33 2.09 -2.60
CA ASP A 49 31.51 0.79 -1.97
C ASP A 49 30.43 -0.20 -2.45
N ASP A 50 29.17 0.22 -2.50
CA ASP A 50 28.06 -0.60 -2.97
C ASP A 50 28.12 -0.86 -4.48
N LEU A 51 28.51 0.12 -5.29
CA LEU A 51 28.79 -0.08 -6.71
C LEU A 51 29.93 -1.11 -6.91
N ASN A 52 30.96 -1.07 -6.05
CA ASN A 52 32.05 -2.06 -6.10
C ASN A 52 31.56 -3.46 -5.76
N GLU A 53 30.67 -3.61 -4.79
CA GLU A 53 30.03 -4.89 -4.48
C GLU A 53 29.20 -5.42 -5.65
N MET A 54 28.33 -4.57 -6.26
CA MET A 54 27.53 -4.95 -7.43
C MET A 54 28.42 -5.37 -8.61
N LYS A 55 29.53 -4.67 -8.87
CA LYS A 55 30.51 -5.01 -9.92
C LYS A 55 31.21 -6.36 -9.70
N MET A 56 31.27 -6.88 -8.47
CA MET A 56 31.81 -8.22 -8.23
C MET A 56 30.96 -9.30 -8.87
N VAL A 57 29.66 -9.09 -8.97
CA VAL A 57 28.69 -9.99 -9.61
C VAL A 57 28.47 -9.59 -11.06
N GLY A 58 27.95 -8.39 -11.31
CA GLY A 58 27.61 -7.85 -12.62
C GLY A 58 26.40 -8.53 -13.26
N SER A 59 25.83 -7.88 -14.23
CA SER A 59 24.74 -8.42 -15.06
C SER A 59 25.19 -9.69 -15.80
N ASN A 60 24.26 -10.62 -16.03
CA ASN A 60 24.51 -11.90 -16.67
C ASN A 60 23.21 -12.46 -17.27
N ASP A 61 23.20 -13.69 -17.79
CA ASP A 61 22.06 -14.30 -18.49
C ASP A 61 20.79 -14.39 -17.63
N ASP A 62 20.89 -14.39 -16.29
CA ASP A 62 19.77 -14.51 -15.35
C ASP A 62 19.43 -13.18 -14.65
N LEU A 63 20.31 -12.17 -14.70
CA LEU A 63 20.24 -10.97 -13.86
C LEU A 63 20.70 -9.71 -14.60
N GLU A 64 19.88 -8.68 -14.63
CA GLU A 64 20.26 -7.32 -15.00
C GLU A 64 20.41 -6.44 -13.74
N ILE A 65 21.49 -5.67 -13.67
CA ILE A 65 21.76 -4.72 -12.58
C ILE A 65 21.91 -3.33 -13.19
N VAL A 66 21.01 -2.43 -12.83
CA VAL A 66 20.94 -1.05 -13.36
C VAL A 66 20.88 -0.08 -12.19
N VAL A 67 21.69 0.95 -12.22
CA VAL A 67 21.82 1.91 -11.12
C VAL A 67 21.72 3.33 -11.65
N LEU A 68 20.93 4.17 -11.00
CA LEU A 68 20.99 5.63 -11.10
C LEU A 68 21.62 6.14 -9.83
N THR A 69 22.68 6.92 -9.94
CA THR A 69 23.37 7.53 -8.80
C THR A 69 23.41 9.03 -8.93
N ASP A 70 23.38 9.71 -7.80
CA ASP A 70 23.78 11.09 -7.63
C ASP A 70 24.67 11.18 -6.39
N GLN A 71 25.75 11.98 -6.41
CA GLN A 71 26.69 12.12 -5.31
C GLN A 71 26.81 13.60 -4.90
N ASN A 72 27.75 13.93 -4.01
CA ASN A 72 27.78 15.25 -3.38
C ASN A 72 28.61 16.32 -4.12
N MET A 73 29.06 16.04 -5.34
CA MET A 73 29.73 17.02 -6.20
C MET A 73 28.75 17.55 -7.24
N ASN A 74 29.04 18.69 -7.83
CA ASN A 74 28.20 19.18 -8.91
C ASN A 74 28.46 18.39 -10.20
N ASP A 75 27.44 18.12 -10.98
CA ASP A 75 27.49 17.43 -12.25
C ASP A 75 27.99 15.97 -12.12
N ASP A 76 27.59 15.23 -11.06
CA ASP A 76 28.04 13.87 -10.79
C ASP A 76 26.91 12.82 -10.67
N SER A 77 25.74 13.10 -11.26
CA SER A 77 24.72 12.09 -11.46
C SER A 77 25.07 11.19 -12.64
N HIS A 78 24.87 9.87 -12.48
CA HIS A 78 25.22 8.85 -13.48
C HIS A 78 24.18 7.74 -13.57
N ALA A 79 23.97 7.21 -14.77
CA ALA A 79 23.15 6.03 -15.01
C ALA A 79 24.01 4.88 -15.54
N TYR A 80 24.03 3.77 -14.82
CA TYR A 80 24.91 2.64 -15.10
C TYR A 80 24.15 1.34 -15.35
N HIS A 81 24.60 0.61 -16.36
CA HIS A 81 24.44 -0.84 -16.45
C HIS A 81 25.68 -1.48 -15.81
N VAL A 82 25.47 -2.22 -14.74
CA VAL A 82 26.58 -2.80 -13.97
C VAL A 82 26.99 -4.13 -14.59
N ILE A 83 28.17 -4.17 -15.19
CA ILE A 83 28.78 -5.39 -15.73
C ILE A 83 29.85 -5.92 -14.78
N LYS A 84 30.23 -7.18 -14.95
CA LYS A 84 31.25 -7.78 -14.10
C LYS A 84 32.57 -7.03 -14.19
N HIS A 85 33.00 -6.46 -13.08
CA HIS A 85 34.19 -5.63 -12.90
C HIS A 85 34.20 -4.31 -13.69
N GLY A 86 32.99 -3.79 -14.07
CA GLY A 86 32.89 -2.54 -14.80
C GLY A 86 31.52 -1.90 -14.71
N LEU A 87 31.43 -0.70 -15.24
CA LEU A 87 30.20 0.08 -15.40
C LEU A 87 30.09 0.51 -16.87
N GLU A 88 28.94 0.31 -17.46
CA GLU A 88 28.59 0.86 -18.76
C GLU A 88 27.64 2.03 -18.53
N GLU A 89 28.12 3.23 -18.81
CA GLU A 89 27.37 4.46 -18.54
C GLU A 89 26.47 4.80 -19.73
N THR A 90 25.23 5.18 -19.44
CA THR A 90 24.30 5.78 -20.40
C THR A 90 24.23 7.29 -20.16
N PRO A 91 24.45 8.13 -21.19
CA PRO A 91 24.26 9.58 -21.06
C PRO A 91 22.85 9.92 -20.58
N LEU A 92 22.73 10.79 -19.58
CA LEU A 92 21.46 11.12 -18.96
C LEU A 92 20.46 11.76 -19.91
N ASP A 93 20.94 12.54 -20.89
CA ASP A 93 20.10 13.16 -21.94
C ASP A 93 19.56 12.15 -22.97
N GLU A 94 20.11 10.93 -23.04
CA GLU A 94 19.53 9.81 -23.78
C GLU A 94 18.38 9.13 -23.04
N ILE A 95 18.33 9.26 -21.71
CA ILE A 95 17.25 8.74 -20.85
C ILE A 95 16.08 9.71 -20.88
N ASN A 96 16.33 10.97 -20.54
CA ASN A 96 15.38 12.06 -20.64
C ASN A 96 16.11 13.32 -21.15
N SER A 97 15.67 13.85 -22.26
CA SER A 97 16.29 15.01 -22.91
C SER A 97 16.33 16.29 -22.07
N ASN A 98 15.63 16.33 -20.96
CA ASN A 98 15.66 17.43 -19.99
C ASN A 98 16.67 17.18 -18.85
N TRP A 99 17.21 15.97 -18.73
CA TRP A 99 18.20 15.66 -17.71
C TRP A 99 19.56 16.24 -18.05
N ASN A 100 20.24 16.69 -17.05
CA ASN A 100 21.63 17.09 -17.10
C ASN A 100 22.42 16.23 -16.09
N ASN A 101 23.68 16.54 -15.86
CA ASN A 101 24.53 15.72 -14.97
C ASN A 101 24.28 16.00 -13.46
N GLU A 102 23.28 16.78 -13.13
CA GLU A 102 22.87 17.04 -11.75
C GLU A 102 21.35 16.80 -11.68
N LEU A 103 20.95 15.70 -11.12
CA LEU A 103 19.55 15.31 -10.97
C LEU A 103 19.06 15.65 -9.55
N ASP A 104 17.80 15.92 -9.44
CA ASP A 104 17.11 15.96 -8.15
C ASP A 104 16.56 14.56 -7.86
N MET A 105 17.25 13.81 -6.99
CA MET A 105 16.84 12.46 -6.60
C MET A 105 15.68 12.46 -5.60
N GLY A 106 15.32 13.61 -5.05
CA GLY A 106 14.11 13.82 -4.26
C GLY A 106 12.88 14.15 -5.09
N ASP A 107 12.97 14.16 -6.43
CA ASP A 107 11.85 14.40 -7.34
C ASP A 107 11.27 13.06 -7.84
N GLY A 108 9.95 12.86 -7.64
CA GLY A 108 9.24 11.68 -8.11
C GLY A 108 9.31 11.46 -9.63
N ASP A 109 9.41 12.53 -10.42
CA ASP A 109 9.59 12.44 -11.87
C ASP A 109 10.93 11.78 -12.24
N THR A 110 11.99 12.03 -11.45
CA THR A 110 13.29 11.37 -11.63
C THR A 110 13.20 9.87 -11.38
N LEU A 111 12.55 9.45 -10.30
CA LEU A 111 12.32 8.03 -10.01
C LEU A 111 11.49 7.35 -11.10
N ARG A 112 10.41 7.99 -11.56
CA ARG A 112 9.56 7.50 -12.65
C ARG A 112 10.36 7.26 -13.93
N ASP A 113 11.12 8.26 -14.36
CA ASP A 113 11.84 8.24 -15.62
C ASP A 113 13.00 7.22 -15.58
N PHE A 114 13.68 7.10 -14.42
CA PHE A 114 14.63 6.02 -14.18
C PHE A 114 13.98 4.64 -14.36
N MET A 115 12.84 4.40 -13.74
CA MET A 115 12.15 3.10 -13.82
C MET A 115 11.66 2.78 -15.24
N ILE A 116 11.18 3.79 -15.98
CA ILE A 116 10.78 3.62 -17.38
C ILE A 116 12.00 3.24 -18.23
N TRP A 117 13.11 3.92 -18.07
CA TRP A 117 14.33 3.64 -18.81
C TRP A 117 14.91 2.27 -18.46
N ALA A 118 15.14 2.01 -17.17
CA ALA A 118 15.74 0.76 -16.70
C ALA A 118 14.93 -0.45 -17.16
N SER A 119 13.60 -0.42 -16.97
CA SER A 119 12.71 -1.50 -17.37
C SER A 119 12.63 -1.71 -18.89
N SER A 120 12.78 -0.63 -19.67
CA SER A 120 12.66 -0.68 -21.14
C SER A 120 13.96 -1.11 -21.82
N GLN A 121 15.11 -0.66 -21.32
CA GLN A 121 16.42 -0.97 -21.89
C GLN A 121 16.97 -2.30 -21.38
N TYR A 122 16.69 -2.66 -20.13
CA TYR A 122 17.15 -3.87 -19.45
C TYR A 122 15.94 -4.65 -18.92
N PRO A 123 15.10 -5.19 -19.81
CA PRO A 123 13.86 -5.88 -19.41
C PRO A 123 14.17 -7.14 -18.63
N ALA A 124 13.35 -7.43 -17.64
CA ALA A 124 13.41 -8.65 -16.84
C ALA A 124 12.00 -9.13 -16.48
N LYS A 125 11.86 -10.43 -16.20
CA LYS A 125 10.56 -11.01 -15.82
C LYS A 125 10.13 -10.60 -14.42
N ARG A 126 11.06 -10.53 -13.48
CA ARG A 126 10.90 -10.13 -12.08
C ARG A 126 11.73 -8.88 -11.84
N LYS A 127 11.09 -7.82 -11.39
CA LYS A 127 11.75 -6.52 -11.22
C LYS A 127 11.77 -6.15 -9.75
N VAL A 128 12.96 -5.81 -9.27
CA VAL A 128 13.22 -5.32 -7.92
C VAL A 128 13.67 -3.87 -8.04
N LEU A 129 13.03 -2.98 -7.31
CA LEU A 129 13.50 -1.61 -7.09
C LEU A 129 14.09 -1.52 -5.70
N VAL A 130 15.32 -1.01 -5.59
CA VAL A 130 15.92 -0.63 -4.30
C VAL A 130 16.02 0.89 -4.25
N ILE A 131 15.47 1.48 -3.20
CA ILE A 131 15.64 2.90 -2.86
C ILE A 131 16.68 2.96 -1.76
N TRP A 132 17.83 3.52 -2.09
CA TRP A 132 19.01 3.58 -1.25
C TRP A 132 19.28 5.01 -0.79
N ASN A 133 19.27 5.24 0.53
CA ASN A 133 19.61 6.53 1.13
C ASN A 133 19.37 6.56 2.66
N HIS A 134 19.38 7.77 3.25
CA HIS A 134 18.72 8.01 4.52
C HIS A 134 17.21 7.73 4.43
N GLY A 135 16.64 7.24 5.53
CA GLY A 135 15.20 7.03 5.71
C GLY A 135 14.72 7.54 7.06
N SER A 136 13.49 8.03 7.10
CA SER A 136 12.82 8.53 8.31
C SER A 136 11.42 7.93 8.47
N GLY A 137 11.24 6.69 8.03
CA GLY A 137 9.94 6.03 8.03
C GLY A 137 8.99 6.67 7.02
N TRP A 138 7.72 6.85 7.43
CA TRP A 138 6.68 7.39 6.55
C TRP A 138 6.93 8.82 6.07
N GLU A 139 7.82 9.58 6.74
CA GLU A 139 8.03 10.99 6.45
C GLU A 139 8.80 11.22 5.16
N LYS A 140 9.92 10.51 4.99
CA LYS A 140 10.81 10.73 3.84
C LYS A 140 11.83 9.62 3.62
N VAL A 141 12.32 9.54 2.38
CA VAL A 141 13.46 8.73 1.94
C VAL A 141 14.10 9.40 0.72
N ALA A 142 15.24 8.94 0.28
CA ALA A 142 15.97 9.49 -0.87
C ALA A 142 16.21 11.00 -0.74
N GLU A 143 16.88 11.40 0.36
CA GLU A 143 17.26 12.81 0.58
C GLU A 143 18.33 13.22 -0.43
N ASP A 144 18.10 14.37 -1.05
CA ASP A 144 19.00 15.01 -1.98
C ASP A 144 19.06 16.50 -1.66
N LYS A 145 20.17 16.97 -1.07
CA LYS A 145 20.31 18.35 -0.61
C LYS A 145 19.10 18.82 0.20
N ASP A 146 18.23 19.59 -0.45
CA ASP A 146 17.06 20.23 0.17
C ASP A 146 15.74 19.50 -0.19
N SER A 147 15.77 18.47 -1.03
CA SER A 147 14.62 17.67 -1.47
C SER A 147 14.62 16.26 -0.88
N HIS A 148 13.54 15.53 -1.03
CA HIS A 148 13.40 14.14 -0.65
C HIS A 148 12.11 13.56 -1.22
N LEU A 149 12.05 12.25 -1.42
CA LEU A 149 10.81 11.54 -1.75
C LEU A 149 9.99 11.29 -0.48
N ASN A 150 8.69 11.52 -0.55
CA ASN A 150 7.72 10.98 0.40
C ASN A 150 7.03 9.72 -0.17
N VAL A 151 6.35 8.98 0.67
CA VAL A 151 5.74 7.69 0.26
C VAL A 151 4.62 7.84 -0.79
N PRO A 152 3.72 8.84 -0.72
CA PRO A 152 2.77 9.13 -1.79
C PRO A 152 3.42 9.44 -3.14
N GLU A 153 4.53 10.19 -3.18
CA GLU A 153 5.26 10.49 -4.41
C GLU A 153 5.87 9.23 -5.03
N ILE A 154 6.45 8.34 -4.22
CA ILE A 154 6.94 7.04 -4.70
C ILE A 154 5.80 6.24 -5.34
N LYS A 155 4.64 6.21 -4.69
CA LYS A 155 3.45 5.54 -5.22
C LYS A 155 3.04 6.10 -6.58
N GLU A 156 2.91 7.43 -6.69
CA GLU A 156 2.51 8.12 -7.92
C GLU A 156 3.51 7.85 -9.04
N SER A 157 4.81 7.98 -8.76
CA SER A 157 5.89 7.69 -9.71
C SER A 157 5.82 6.26 -10.27
N LEU A 158 5.55 5.28 -9.42
CA LEU A 158 5.44 3.88 -9.83
C LEU A 158 4.10 3.57 -10.54
N GLU A 159 3.02 4.26 -10.22
CA GLU A 159 1.76 4.18 -10.97
C GLU A 159 1.92 4.72 -12.40
N GLU A 160 2.60 5.85 -12.55
CA GLU A 160 2.90 6.44 -13.85
C GLU A 160 3.86 5.55 -14.67
N TYR A 161 4.96 5.07 -14.05
CA TYR A 161 5.86 4.10 -14.66
C TYR A 161 5.10 2.90 -15.24
N ARG A 162 4.25 2.25 -14.44
CA ARG A 162 3.47 1.08 -14.87
C ARG A 162 2.42 1.42 -15.93
N THR A 163 1.87 2.63 -15.89
CA THR A 163 0.93 3.12 -16.91
C THR A 163 1.63 3.29 -18.25
N VAL A 164 2.87 3.78 -18.26
CA VAL A 164 3.65 4.02 -19.48
C VAL A 164 4.19 2.71 -20.07
N THR A 165 4.75 1.84 -19.24
CA THR A 165 5.39 0.60 -19.69
C THR A 165 4.43 -0.56 -19.88
N GLY A 166 3.30 -0.57 -19.17
CA GLY A 166 2.39 -1.72 -19.08
C GLY A 166 2.92 -2.84 -18.20
N ASP A 167 3.95 -2.61 -17.42
CA ASP A 167 4.55 -3.59 -16.53
C ASP A 167 3.58 -4.03 -15.41
N PRO A 168 3.67 -5.28 -14.94
CA PRO A 168 2.97 -5.73 -13.74
C PRO A 168 3.49 -5.02 -12.49
N LYS A 169 2.97 -5.36 -11.33
CA LYS A 169 3.57 -5.00 -10.04
C LYS A 169 5.04 -5.42 -10.01
N LEU A 170 5.87 -4.61 -9.35
CA LEU A 170 7.23 -5.02 -9.04
C LEU A 170 7.22 -6.28 -8.17
N THR A 171 8.23 -7.11 -8.30
CA THR A 171 8.39 -8.27 -7.42
C THR A 171 8.70 -7.80 -5.99
N MET A 172 9.57 -6.81 -5.85
CA MET A 172 9.86 -6.22 -4.54
C MET A 172 10.27 -4.74 -4.70
N ILE A 173 9.84 -3.93 -3.74
CA ILE A 173 10.47 -2.66 -3.40
C ILE A 173 11.30 -2.92 -2.14
N GLY A 174 12.61 -2.70 -2.23
CA GLY A 174 13.52 -2.77 -1.10
C GLY A 174 13.94 -1.36 -0.69
N PHE A 175 13.98 -1.13 0.60
CA PHE A 175 14.56 0.08 1.16
C PHE A 175 15.88 -0.31 1.83
N ASP A 176 17.00 0.14 1.26
CA ASP A 176 18.30 0.18 1.92
C ASP A 176 18.40 1.55 2.59
N ALA A 177 17.62 1.70 3.64
CA ALA A 177 17.35 2.98 4.30
C ALA A 177 16.73 2.77 5.69
N CYS A 178 17.05 3.66 6.61
CA CYS A 178 16.60 3.60 8.00
C CYS A 178 15.08 3.65 8.15
N LEU A 179 14.52 2.86 9.07
CA LEU A 179 13.15 2.98 9.59
C LEU A 179 12.03 2.73 8.56
N MET A 180 12.33 2.14 7.41
CA MET A 180 11.34 1.95 6.34
C MET A 180 10.45 0.70 6.53
N GLY A 181 10.70 -0.13 7.55
CA GLY A 181 9.88 -1.29 7.90
C GLY A 181 8.58 -0.89 8.63
N MET A 182 7.69 -0.12 7.96
CA MET A 182 6.46 0.42 8.54
C MET A 182 5.19 -0.05 7.84
N PHE A 183 4.12 -0.24 8.62
CA PHE A 183 2.80 -0.60 8.10
C PHE A 183 2.25 0.45 7.13
N GLU A 184 2.43 1.73 7.43
CA GLU A 184 2.01 2.85 6.61
C GLU A 184 2.63 2.78 5.22
N ILE A 185 3.95 2.57 5.15
CA ILE A 185 4.70 2.47 3.89
C ILE A 185 4.24 1.24 3.10
N ALA A 186 4.16 0.10 3.78
CA ALA A 186 3.76 -1.15 3.14
C ALA A 186 2.34 -1.05 2.55
N TYR A 187 1.41 -0.44 3.29
CA TYR A 187 0.03 -0.30 2.82
C TYR A 187 -0.11 0.73 1.69
N GLU A 188 0.63 1.83 1.74
CA GLU A 188 0.61 2.85 0.69
C GLU A 188 1.11 2.30 -0.64
N LEU A 189 2.15 1.46 -0.61
CA LEU A 189 2.81 0.93 -1.80
C LEU A 189 2.29 -0.45 -2.26
N LYS A 190 1.31 -1.04 -1.58
CA LYS A 190 0.85 -2.41 -1.83
C LYS A 190 0.37 -2.69 -3.26
N GLU A 191 -0.11 -1.68 -3.97
CA GLU A 191 -0.58 -1.85 -5.36
C GLU A 191 0.57 -1.73 -6.37
N GLN A 192 1.77 -1.34 -5.94
CA GLN A 192 2.94 -1.16 -6.81
C GLN A 192 3.86 -2.37 -6.81
N THR A 193 3.83 -3.19 -5.77
CA THR A 193 4.74 -4.31 -5.60
C THR A 193 4.05 -5.51 -4.93
N GLU A 194 4.63 -6.71 -5.11
CA GLU A 194 4.19 -7.95 -4.42
C GLU A 194 4.82 -8.08 -3.04
N MET A 195 6.02 -7.53 -2.84
CA MET A 195 6.77 -7.60 -1.58
C MET A 195 7.41 -6.26 -1.26
N ILE A 196 7.57 -5.97 0.03
CA ILE A 196 8.32 -4.81 0.52
C ILE A 196 9.33 -5.28 1.54
N HIS A 197 10.60 -4.87 1.35
CA HIS A 197 11.65 -4.99 2.36
C HIS A 197 11.86 -3.66 3.07
N GLY A 198 12.11 -3.72 4.38
CA GLY A 198 12.54 -2.57 5.16
C GLY A 198 13.03 -2.98 6.55
N SER A 199 13.76 -2.07 7.19
CA SER A 199 14.22 -2.18 8.56
C SER A 199 13.31 -1.38 9.50
N GLU A 200 12.98 -1.94 10.66
CA GLU A 200 12.28 -1.22 11.73
C GLU A 200 13.23 -0.26 12.48
N ALA A 201 14.54 -0.56 12.46
CA ALA A 201 15.60 0.21 13.11
C ALA A 201 16.35 1.10 12.10
N TYR A 202 17.27 1.91 12.63
CA TYR A 202 18.29 2.54 11.79
C TYR A 202 19.18 1.47 11.15
N GLU A 203 19.49 1.65 9.87
CA GLU A 203 20.49 0.85 9.18
C GLU A 203 21.89 1.47 9.37
N PRO A 204 22.92 0.66 9.59
CA PRO A 204 24.30 1.14 9.59
C PRO A 204 24.72 1.62 8.20
N LEU A 205 25.75 2.45 8.14
CA LEU A 205 26.26 3.04 6.89
C LEU A 205 26.63 2.01 5.82
N GLU A 206 27.07 0.83 6.26
CA GLU A 206 27.48 -0.25 5.35
C GLU A 206 26.31 -0.89 4.59
N GLY A 207 25.07 -0.63 4.98
CA GLY A 207 23.86 -1.07 4.28
C GLY A 207 23.78 -2.57 3.98
N TRP A 208 23.30 -2.91 2.80
CA TRP A 208 23.16 -4.29 2.33
C TRP A 208 24.50 -4.85 1.80
N THR A 209 24.69 -6.16 1.90
CA THR A 209 25.79 -6.86 1.21
C THR A 209 25.37 -7.26 -0.21
N TYR A 210 25.43 -6.31 -1.15
CA TYR A 210 24.97 -6.50 -2.53
C TYR A 210 25.64 -7.69 -3.23
N ASN A 211 26.94 -7.86 -3.05
CA ASN A 211 27.66 -8.98 -3.65
C ASN A 211 27.14 -10.35 -3.16
N HIS A 212 26.82 -10.50 -1.87
CA HIS A 212 26.30 -11.75 -1.32
C HIS A 212 24.88 -12.05 -1.83
N LEU A 213 24.02 -11.04 -1.83
CA LEU A 213 22.64 -11.16 -2.28
C LEU A 213 22.56 -11.48 -3.78
N LEU A 214 23.20 -10.65 -4.60
CA LEU A 214 23.10 -10.74 -6.06
C LEU A 214 23.74 -12.03 -6.61
N TYR A 215 24.79 -12.54 -5.95
CA TYR A 215 25.42 -13.81 -6.34
C TYR A 215 24.46 -15.01 -6.24
N LYS A 216 23.42 -14.92 -5.42
CA LYS A 216 22.42 -15.98 -5.22
C LYS A 216 21.27 -15.92 -6.20
N LEU A 217 21.11 -14.79 -6.92
CA LEU A 217 20.02 -14.62 -7.89
C LEU A 217 20.33 -15.40 -9.18
N ASN A 218 19.39 -16.25 -9.55
CA ASN A 218 19.40 -16.99 -10.80
C ASN A 218 17.96 -17.39 -11.15
N LYS A 219 17.76 -18.00 -12.30
CA LYS A 219 16.44 -18.36 -12.81
C LYS A 219 15.65 -19.35 -11.93
N GLU A 220 16.30 -20.09 -11.05
CA GLU A 220 15.67 -21.06 -10.16
C GLU A 220 15.26 -20.42 -8.81
N THR A 221 15.71 -19.20 -8.51
CA THR A 221 15.41 -18.50 -7.26
C THR A 221 13.93 -18.09 -7.25
N THR A 222 13.17 -18.54 -6.24
CA THR A 222 11.76 -18.13 -6.06
C THR A 222 11.66 -16.78 -5.34
N ASN A 223 10.47 -16.13 -5.38
CA ASN A 223 10.22 -14.89 -4.66
C ASN A 223 10.44 -15.07 -3.14
N GLU A 224 9.98 -16.19 -2.58
CA GLU A 224 10.17 -16.50 -1.16
C GLU A 224 11.63 -16.72 -0.79
N GLN A 225 12.40 -17.41 -1.66
CA GLN A 225 13.85 -17.59 -1.46
C GLN A 225 14.58 -16.25 -1.56
N PHE A 226 14.17 -15.39 -2.49
CA PHE A 226 14.75 -14.04 -2.60
C PHE A 226 14.46 -13.22 -1.33
N ALA A 227 13.22 -13.22 -0.85
CA ALA A 227 12.82 -12.55 0.39
C ALA A 227 13.66 -13.04 1.59
N GLN A 228 13.82 -14.35 1.73
CA GLN A 228 14.67 -14.94 2.78
C GLN A 228 16.14 -14.57 2.64
N ASN A 229 16.66 -14.54 1.39
CA ASN A 229 18.06 -14.17 1.15
C ASN A 229 18.33 -12.71 1.54
N VAL A 230 17.45 -11.78 1.16
CA VAL A 230 17.61 -10.36 1.53
C VAL A 230 17.73 -10.21 3.04
N VAL A 231 16.76 -10.75 3.79
CA VAL A 231 16.74 -10.66 5.26
C VAL A 231 17.96 -11.35 5.87
N ASN A 232 18.24 -12.59 5.46
CA ASN A 232 19.31 -13.36 6.05
C ASN A 232 20.70 -12.77 5.74
N ASP A 233 20.96 -12.33 4.50
CA ASP A 233 22.28 -11.82 4.12
C ASP A 233 22.57 -10.50 4.84
N TYR A 234 21.57 -9.62 4.93
CA TYR A 234 21.70 -8.39 5.68
C TYR A 234 21.97 -8.66 7.17
N VAL A 235 21.12 -9.42 7.85
CA VAL A 235 21.27 -9.65 9.30
C VAL A 235 22.54 -10.44 9.62
N GLU A 236 22.88 -11.49 8.85
CA GLU A 236 24.09 -12.29 9.04
C GLU A 236 25.37 -11.48 8.78
N SER A 237 25.33 -10.45 7.91
CA SER A 237 26.50 -9.59 7.67
C SER A 237 26.95 -8.84 8.93
N TYR A 238 26.01 -8.57 9.84
CA TYR A 238 26.27 -7.89 11.12
C TYR A 238 26.42 -8.84 12.29
N ARG A 239 26.02 -10.12 12.16
CA ARG A 239 25.95 -11.07 13.25
C ARG A 239 27.35 -11.57 13.65
N ASN A 240 27.65 -11.48 14.94
CA ASN A 240 28.81 -12.15 15.58
C ASN A 240 30.19 -11.87 14.96
N GLY A 241 30.40 -10.73 14.33
CA GLY A 241 31.68 -10.40 13.73
C GLY A 241 31.87 -11.00 12.33
N SER A 242 30.79 -11.17 11.59
CA SER A 242 30.77 -11.48 10.18
C SER A 242 31.42 -10.34 9.34
N VAL A 243 30.78 -9.83 8.30
CA VAL A 243 31.34 -8.75 7.47
C VAL A 243 31.38 -7.44 8.26
N TYR A 244 30.26 -7.09 8.88
CA TYR A 244 30.08 -5.86 9.65
C TYR A 244 29.77 -6.19 11.11
N THR A 245 30.11 -5.32 12.04
CA THR A 245 29.99 -5.66 13.48
C THR A 245 29.52 -4.53 14.39
N SER A 246 29.14 -3.41 13.81
CA SER A 246 29.04 -2.17 14.58
C SER A 246 27.72 -1.97 15.29
N TYR A 247 26.59 -2.51 14.79
CA TYR A 247 25.24 -2.15 15.24
C TYR A 247 24.32 -3.34 15.47
N SER A 248 23.19 -3.08 16.15
CA SER A 248 22.01 -3.94 16.09
C SER A 248 21.25 -3.64 14.82
N VAL A 249 20.67 -4.65 14.18
CA VAL A 249 19.95 -4.52 12.93
C VAL A 249 18.64 -5.32 12.95
N THR A 250 17.68 -4.88 12.15
CA THR A 250 16.42 -5.58 11.89
C THR A 250 16.15 -5.61 10.40
N ALA A 251 15.53 -6.65 9.90
CA ALA A 251 15.10 -6.74 8.52
C ALA A 251 13.84 -7.57 8.38
N SER A 252 12.96 -7.16 7.51
CA SER A 252 11.77 -7.95 7.17
C SER A 252 11.38 -7.82 5.71
N VAL A 253 10.65 -8.82 5.21
CA VAL A 253 9.96 -8.77 3.93
C VAL A 253 8.48 -9.06 4.12
N ILE A 254 7.66 -8.16 3.64
CA ILE A 254 6.21 -8.14 3.78
C ILE A 254 5.54 -8.58 2.48
N ASN A 255 4.53 -9.46 2.57
CA ASN A 255 3.64 -9.83 1.48
C ASN A 255 2.50 -8.81 1.36
N THR A 256 2.53 -7.98 0.34
CA THR A 256 1.54 -6.91 0.16
C THR A 256 0.12 -7.42 -0.08
N ASN A 257 -0.03 -8.63 -0.63
CA ASN A 257 -1.36 -9.25 -0.85
C ASN A 257 -2.07 -9.66 0.45
N LYS A 258 -1.38 -9.60 1.59
CA LYS A 258 -1.95 -9.90 2.91
C LYS A 258 -2.30 -8.65 3.73
N LEU A 259 -1.90 -7.48 3.26
CA LEU A 259 -2.06 -6.23 4.01
C LEU A 259 -3.52 -5.82 4.22
N ASP A 260 -4.45 -6.18 3.34
CA ASP A 260 -5.87 -5.86 3.55
C ASP A 260 -6.45 -6.59 4.77
N ASN A 261 -6.01 -7.83 5.03
CA ASN A 261 -6.39 -8.54 6.25
C ASN A 261 -5.82 -7.86 7.50
N LEU A 262 -4.55 -7.46 7.47
CA LEU A 262 -3.92 -6.74 8.57
C LEU A 262 -4.59 -5.37 8.80
N TRP A 263 -4.87 -4.61 7.73
CA TRP A 263 -5.60 -3.34 7.78
C TRP A 263 -6.94 -3.46 8.51
N ASN A 264 -7.72 -4.48 8.16
CA ASN A 264 -9.04 -4.69 8.73
C ASN A 264 -8.96 -5.07 10.21
N ASN A 265 -7.99 -5.92 10.58
CA ASN A 265 -7.78 -6.28 11.98
C ASN A 265 -7.26 -5.10 12.81
N LEU A 266 -6.36 -4.28 12.25
CA LEU A 266 -5.92 -3.04 12.89
C LEU A 266 -7.07 -2.06 13.08
N ASN A 267 -7.93 -1.91 12.08
CA ASN A 267 -9.13 -1.06 12.15
C ASN A 267 -10.06 -1.51 13.29
N ASN A 268 -10.31 -2.82 13.40
CA ASN A 268 -11.14 -3.37 14.48
C ASN A 268 -10.48 -3.18 15.86
N LEU A 269 -9.18 -3.44 15.97
CA LEU A 269 -8.46 -3.21 17.21
C LEU A 269 -8.51 -1.72 17.61
N SER A 270 -8.30 -0.83 16.65
CA SER A 270 -8.35 0.62 16.88
C SER A 270 -9.71 1.07 17.37
N PHE A 271 -10.78 0.49 16.83
CA PHE A 271 -12.13 0.73 17.31
C PHE A 271 -12.29 0.30 18.77
N GLU A 272 -11.88 -0.91 19.13
CA GLU A 272 -12.03 -1.43 20.48
C GLU A 272 -11.19 -0.62 21.51
N ILE A 273 -9.93 -0.30 21.20
CA ILE A 273 -9.11 0.51 22.11
C ILE A 273 -9.60 1.95 22.22
N ASN A 274 -10.16 2.50 21.17
CA ASN A 274 -10.75 3.84 21.19
C ASN A 274 -12.00 3.88 22.09
N SER A 275 -12.83 2.84 22.04
CA SER A 275 -14.04 2.72 22.85
C SER A 275 -13.78 2.68 24.35
N ILE A 276 -12.64 2.12 24.75
CA ILE A 276 -12.26 1.98 26.17
C ILE A 276 -11.31 3.08 26.66
N LEU A 277 -10.90 3.96 25.77
CA LEU A 277 -9.88 4.99 26.03
C LEU A 277 -10.20 5.87 27.26
N PRO A 278 -11.46 6.24 27.54
CA PRO A 278 -11.79 7.01 28.75
C PRO A 278 -11.46 6.31 30.07
N VAL A 279 -11.40 4.97 30.07
CA VAL A 279 -11.23 4.16 31.28
C VAL A 279 -9.82 3.57 31.37
N TYR A 280 -9.23 3.17 30.21
CA TYR A 280 -8.00 2.39 30.14
C TYR A 280 -6.84 3.14 29.50
N ARG A 281 -6.89 4.48 29.46
CA ARG A 281 -5.84 5.31 28.86
C ARG A 281 -4.44 5.02 29.45
N ASP A 282 -4.34 4.85 30.78
CA ASP A 282 -3.08 4.62 31.45
C ASP A 282 -2.50 3.24 31.09
N GLU A 283 -3.35 2.23 30.96
CA GLU A 283 -2.96 0.88 30.56
C GLU A 283 -2.57 0.85 29.07
N ILE A 284 -3.27 1.58 28.21
CA ILE A 284 -2.90 1.75 26.79
C ILE A 284 -1.56 2.50 26.67
N SER A 285 -1.36 3.55 27.46
CA SER A 285 -0.09 4.26 27.54
C SER A 285 1.04 3.34 28.01
N THR A 286 0.81 2.53 29.05
CA THR A 286 1.76 1.53 29.53
C THR A 286 2.06 0.49 28.45
N SER A 287 1.04 0.00 27.75
CA SER A 287 1.23 -0.94 26.63
C SER A 287 2.14 -0.34 25.56
N ARG A 288 1.93 0.93 25.18
CA ARG A 288 2.79 1.66 24.26
C ARG A 288 4.23 1.80 24.79
N GLU A 289 4.41 2.18 26.05
CA GLU A 289 5.75 2.40 26.64
C GLU A 289 6.56 1.10 26.76
N GLU A 290 5.91 -0.04 27.05
CA GLU A 290 6.54 -1.36 27.13
C GLU A 290 6.80 -1.99 25.75
N THR A 291 6.20 -1.44 24.68
CA THR A 291 6.38 -1.89 23.31
C THR A 291 7.77 -1.52 22.79
N GLN A 292 8.38 -2.45 22.08
CA GLN A 292 9.64 -2.26 21.38
C GLN A 292 9.61 -0.98 20.53
N ARG A 293 10.58 -0.14 20.78
CA ARG A 293 10.88 1.03 19.97
C ARG A 293 12.24 0.90 19.34
N PHE A 294 12.44 1.59 18.26
CA PHE A 294 13.68 1.54 17.51
C PHE A 294 14.37 2.89 17.57
N ASP A 295 15.54 2.87 18.20
CA ASP A 295 16.45 3.99 18.38
C ASP A 295 15.85 5.26 19.02
N GLN A 296 16.17 6.42 18.47
CA GLN A 296 15.79 7.71 19.04
C GLN A 296 14.39 8.18 18.65
N ASN A 297 13.74 7.51 17.68
CA ASN A 297 12.37 7.85 17.31
C ASN A 297 11.39 7.23 18.32
N PRO A 298 10.79 8.03 19.23
CA PRO A 298 9.89 7.52 20.24
C PRO A 298 8.50 7.18 19.70
N ASN A 299 8.23 7.50 18.44
CA ASN A 299 6.89 7.42 17.84
C ASN A 299 6.67 6.14 17.04
N TYR A 300 7.73 5.41 16.66
CA TYR A 300 7.62 4.14 15.95
C TYR A 300 7.65 2.98 16.94
N ARG A 301 6.65 2.10 16.84
CA ARG A 301 6.44 0.97 17.74
C ARG A 301 6.28 -0.31 16.95
N ASP A 302 6.90 -1.40 17.39
CA ASP A 302 6.63 -2.72 16.82
C ASP A 302 5.13 -3.05 16.97
N LEU A 303 4.45 -3.32 15.86
CA LEU A 303 3.00 -3.51 15.88
C LEU A 303 2.60 -4.83 16.53
N PHE A 304 3.43 -5.88 16.39
CA PHE A 304 3.18 -7.17 17.03
C PHE A 304 3.34 -7.08 18.55
N ASP A 305 4.46 -6.53 19.03
CA ASP A 305 4.73 -6.38 20.48
C ASP A 305 3.69 -5.45 21.13
N PHE A 306 3.21 -4.41 20.40
CA PHE A 306 2.12 -3.58 20.89
C PHE A 306 0.82 -4.37 21.05
N ALA A 307 0.44 -5.17 20.06
CA ALA A 307 -0.74 -6.02 20.16
C ALA A 307 -0.62 -7.05 21.31
N VAL A 308 0.58 -7.62 21.54
CA VAL A 308 0.84 -8.51 22.68
C VAL A 308 0.69 -7.78 24.01
N ASN A 309 1.20 -6.56 24.12
CA ASN A 309 1.09 -5.77 25.36
C ASN A 309 -0.37 -5.38 25.63
N LEU A 310 -1.16 -5.02 24.62
CA LEU A 310 -2.60 -4.78 24.78
C LEU A 310 -3.34 -6.04 25.26
N GLU A 311 -3.07 -7.22 24.65
CA GLU A 311 -3.67 -8.49 25.06
C GLU A 311 -3.40 -8.81 26.54
N ASN A 312 -2.20 -8.50 27.02
CA ASN A 312 -1.77 -8.82 28.38
C ASN A 312 -2.23 -7.81 29.44
N LEU A 313 -2.26 -6.51 29.10
CA LEU A 313 -2.48 -5.44 30.07
C LEU A 313 -3.92 -4.95 30.13
N ILE A 314 -4.71 -5.14 29.07
CA ILE A 314 -6.09 -4.68 28.99
C ILE A 314 -7.05 -5.83 29.31
N PRO A 315 -7.78 -5.82 30.45
CA PRO A 315 -8.67 -6.92 30.83
C PRO A 315 -10.06 -6.79 30.17
N VAL A 316 -10.10 -6.45 28.88
CA VAL A 316 -11.31 -6.33 28.07
C VAL A 316 -11.27 -7.37 26.96
N ALA A 317 -12.22 -8.30 26.96
CA ALA A 317 -12.21 -9.49 26.10
C ALA A 317 -12.20 -9.16 24.60
N ASP A 318 -12.90 -8.09 24.19
CA ASP A 318 -12.96 -7.68 22.79
C ASP A 318 -11.59 -7.11 22.34
N VAL A 319 -10.93 -6.30 23.17
CA VAL A 319 -9.56 -5.82 22.88
C VAL A 319 -8.57 -6.98 22.80
N GLN A 320 -8.61 -7.95 23.74
CA GLN A 320 -7.74 -9.11 23.70
C GLN A 320 -7.96 -9.95 22.44
N THR A 321 -9.23 -10.08 22.02
CA THR A 321 -9.59 -10.81 20.81
C THR A 321 -9.06 -10.13 19.54
N GLU A 322 -9.27 -8.81 19.40
CA GLU A 322 -8.82 -8.07 18.22
C GLU A 322 -7.28 -7.92 18.21
N ALA A 323 -6.64 -7.72 19.35
CA ALA A 323 -5.18 -7.72 19.46
C ALA A 323 -4.58 -9.06 18.99
N LYS A 324 -5.21 -10.19 19.36
CA LYS A 324 -4.77 -11.52 18.87
C LYS A 324 -4.96 -11.69 17.36
N LYS A 325 -6.01 -11.11 16.79
CA LYS A 325 -6.20 -11.12 15.33
C LYS A 325 -5.13 -10.31 14.59
N VAL A 326 -4.72 -9.16 15.14
CA VAL A 326 -3.61 -8.37 14.59
C VAL A 326 -2.32 -9.17 14.61
N GLN A 327 -1.99 -9.85 15.72
CA GLN A 327 -0.81 -10.71 15.80
C GLN A 327 -0.83 -11.81 14.73
N ASN A 328 -1.95 -12.52 14.58
CA ASN A 328 -2.09 -13.59 13.59
C ASN A 328 -1.98 -13.05 12.15
N ALA A 329 -2.56 -11.87 11.87
CA ALA A 329 -2.48 -11.25 10.56
C ALA A 329 -1.05 -10.80 10.23
N LEU A 330 -0.26 -10.35 11.20
CA LEU A 330 1.16 -10.04 11.03
C LEU A 330 1.97 -11.30 10.70
N GLU A 331 1.76 -12.41 11.44
CA GLU A 331 2.40 -13.69 11.15
C GLU A 331 2.11 -14.22 9.72
N GLU A 332 0.91 -13.93 9.18
CA GLU A 332 0.54 -14.28 7.81
C GLU A 332 1.11 -13.31 6.74
N THR A 333 1.42 -12.08 7.14
CA THR A 333 1.86 -11.00 6.26
C THR A 333 3.38 -11.01 6.08
N ILE A 334 4.14 -11.37 7.10
CA ILE A 334 5.59 -11.39 7.10
C ILE A 334 6.08 -12.67 6.41
N ILE A 335 6.83 -12.52 5.31
CA ILE A 335 7.45 -13.65 4.57
C ILE A 335 8.74 -14.09 5.25
N ALA A 336 9.55 -13.12 5.66
CA ALA A 336 10.81 -13.31 6.34
C ALA A 336 11.07 -12.16 7.30
N GLU A 337 11.61 -12.46 8.45
CA GLU A 337 12.05 -11.50 9.47
C GLU A 337 13.25 -12.09 10.20
N ASP A 338 14.24 -11.28 10.49
CA ASP A 338 15.33 -11.58 11.42
C ASP A 338 15.89 -10.28 11.98
N HIS A 339 16.56 -10.41 13.11
CA HIS A 339 17.24 -9.29 13.75
C HIS A 339 18.51 -9.76 14.46
N TRP A 340 19.44 -8.86 14.62
CA TRP A 340 20.62 -9.08 15.42
C TRP A 340 20.78 -7.98 16.47
N GLN A 341 20.78 -8.39 17.73
CA GLN A 341 21.09 -7.49 18.84
C GLN A 341 22.56 -7.52 19.19
N LYS A 342 23.27 -6.45 18.92
CA LYS A 342 24.62 -6.29 19.40
C LYS A 342 24.63 -5.94 20.89
N PRO A 343 25.42 -6.64 21.74
CA PRO A 343 25.55 -6.31 23.15
C PRO A 343 25.92 -4.83 23.36
N GLU A 344 25.28 -4.17 24.34
CA GLU A 344 25.51 -2.78 24.72
C GLU A 344 25.07 -1.73 23.67
N LYS A 345 24.38 -2.16 22.61
CA LYS A 345 23.75 -1.30 21.59
C LYS A 345 22.22 -1.31 21.75
N LEU A 346 21.53 -0.73 20.77
CA LEU A 346 20.07 -0.71 20.73
C LEU A 346 19.48 -2.11 20.96
N ASN A 347 18.54 -2.21 21.89
CA ASN A 347 17.78 -3.42 22.08
C ASN A 347 16.74 -3.57 20.96
N VAL A 348 16.85 -4.64 20.18
CA VAL A 348 15.91 -5.00 19.11
C VAL A 348 15.31 -6.40 19.32
N SER A 349 15.43 -6.95 20.53
CA SER A 349 15.10 -8.36 20.84
C SER A 349 13.61 -8.70 20.72
N LYS A 350 12.75 -7.70 20.56
CA LYS A 350 11.32 -7.85 20.35
C LYS A 350 10.90 -7.24 19.00
N ALA A 351 11.81 -7.16 18.04
CA ALA A 351 11.48 -6.83 16.67
C ALA A 351 10.70 -7.98 16.02
N HIS A 352 9.64 -7.66 15.29
CA HIS A 352 8.78 -8.60 14.59
C HIS A 352 8.51 -8.16 13.15
N GLY A 353 9.33 -7.25 12.63
CA GLY A 353 9.42 -6.91 11.22
C GLY A 353 8.50 -5.78 10.72
N LEU A 354 7.63 -5.21 11.55
CA LEU A 354 6.77 -4.11 11.10
C LEU A 354 6.42 -3.14 12.23
N THR A 355 6.84 -1.90 12.08
CA THR A 355 6.44 -0.81 13.00
C THR A 355 5.14 -0.16 12.57
N ILE A 356 4.54 0.57 13.50
CA ILE A 356 3.43 1.51 13.28
C ILE A 356 3.74 2.84 13.97
N TYR A 357 3.29 3.94 13.37
CA TYR A 357 3.40 5.26 13.96
C TYR A 357 2.41 5.44 15.09
N PHE A 358 2.92 5.61 16.31
CA PHE A 358 2.13 5.85 17.52
C PHE A 358 2.74 7.00 18.34
N PRO A 359 2.48 8.26 17.98
CA PRO A 359 2.97 9.43 18.69
C PRO A 359 2.24 9.63 20.02
N THR A 360 2.82 10.47 20.88
CA THR A 360 2.18 10.91 22.14
C THR A 360 1.58 12.31 22.04
N ASN A 361 1.90 13.05 20.98
CA ASN A 361 1.52 14.46 20.84
C ASN A 361 0.67 14.71 19.58
N GLY A 362 -0.10 13.71 19.12
CA GLY A 362 -0.87 13.72 17.89
C GLY A 362 -0.06 13.43 16.64
N ALA A 363 -0.78 13.22 15.54
CA ALA A 363 -0.14 12.98 14.27
C ALA A 363 0.61 14.22 13.78
N GLU A 364 1.78 14.01 13.22
CA GLU A 364 2.56 15.09 12.59
C GLU A 364 1.92 15.51 11.26
N ILE A 365 2.23 16.73 10.83
CA ILE A 365 1.77 17.27 9.55
C ILE A 365 2.23 16.35 8.42
N GLY A 366 1.31 16.00 7.53
CA GLY A 366 1.56 15.07 6.42
C GLY A 366 1.14 13.63 6.69
N TYR A 367 1.00 13.20 7.94
CA TYR A 367 0.51 11.83 8.22
C TYR A 367 -0.92 11.62 7.70
N SER A 368 -1.75 12.67 7.70
CA SER A 368 -3.10 12.66 7.13
C SER A 368 -3.13 12.48 5.60
N ASP A 369 -2.03 12.68 4.92
CA ASP A 369 -1.93 12.53 3.46
C ASP A 369 -1.75 11.06 3.05
N LEU A 370 -1.34 10.22 4.00
CA LEU A 370 -1.22 8.78 3.81
C LEU A 370 -2.59 8.08 3.83
N THR A 371 -2.69 6.97 3.12
CA THR A 371 -3.91 6.13 3.08
C THR A 371 -4.34 5.67 4.48
N ILE A 372 -3.40 5.53 5.44
CA ILE A 372 -3.69 5.14 6.83
C ILE A 372 -4.66 6.10 7.53
N SER A 373 -4.78 7.35 7.08
CA SER A 373 -5.75 8.31 7.61
C SER A 373 -7.21 7.86 7.46
N ASN A 374 -7.46 6.89 6.57
CA ASN A 374 -8.76 6.25 6.41
C ASN A 374 -8.97 5.04 7.35
N ASN A 375 -7.99 4.68 8.17
CA ASN A 375 -8.09 3.66 9.20
C ASN A 375 -8.44 4.31 10.56
N LEU A 376 -9.17 3.59 11.40
CA LEU A 376 -9.48 4.04 12.77
C LEU A 376 -8.24 4.22 13.64
N TRP A 377 -7.08 3.70 13.21
CA TRP A 377 -5.82 3.96 13.87
C TRP A 377 -5.47 5.45 13.93
N PHE A 378 -5.69 6.17 12.83
CA PHE A 378 -5.47 7.62 12.80
C PHE A 378 -6.38 8.35 13.81
N GLU A 379 -7.66 8.01 13.82
CA GLU A 379 -8.64 8.56 14.76
C GLU A 379 -8.26 8.24 16.22
N PHE A 380 -7.79 6.99 16.47
CA PHE A 380 -7.32 6.58 17.79
C PHE A 380 -6.12 7.42 18.24
N ILE A 381 -5.13 7.67 17.37
CA ILE A 381 -3.98 8.53 17.69
C ILE A 381 -4.44 9.92 18.14
N GLU A 382 -5.34 10.54 17.38
CA GLU A 382 -5.86 11.87 17.69
C GLU A 382 -6.63 11.89 19.02
N ASN A 383 -7.45 10.90 19.29
CA ASN A 383 -8.20 10.78 20.54
C ASN A 383 -7.29 10.42 21.73
N PHE A 384 -6.27 9.62 21.52
CA PHE A 384 -5.30 9.26 22.57
C PHE A 384 -4.55 10.50 23.07
N GLN A 385 -4.29 11.47 22.20
CA GLN A 385 -3.61 12.70 22.56
C GLN A 385 -4.51 13.66 23.36
N ASN A 386 -5.78 13.76 23.00
CA ASN A 386 -6.68 14.74 23.59
C ASN A 386 -6.86 14.45 25.09
N GLN A 387 -6.29 15.32 25.94
CA GLN A 387 -6.51 15.26 27.39
C GLN A 387 -7.93 15.76 27.67
N ILE A 388 -8.83 14.82 27.95
CA ILE A 388 -10.14 15.22 28.50
C ILE A 388 -9.97 15.41 30.00
N GLU A 389 -10.11 16.66 30.44
CA GLU A 389 -10.48 16.91 31.83
C GLU A 389 -11.81 16.18 32.04
N SER A 390 -11.78 15.10 32.82
CA SER A 390 -12.93 14.25 33.12
C SER A 390 -13.99 15.02 33.91
N ASN A 391 -14.86 15.73 33.25
CA ASN A 391 -16.19 16.07 33.70
C ASN A 391 -17.21 15.20 32.95
N SER A 392 -17.01 13.88 32.99
CA SER A 392 -17.88 12.96 32.27
C SER A 392 -19.23 12.82 32.98
N GLN A 393 -20.24 13.48 32.45
CA GLN A 393 -21.55 12.83 32.42
C GLN A 393 -21.42 11.66 31.45
N PHE A 394 -21.75 10.45 31.91
CA PHE A 394 -21.78 9.26 31.07
C PHE A 394 -22.67 9.54 29.85
N THR A 395 -22.09 9.44 28.67
CA THR A 395 -22.81 9.49 27.41
C THR A 395 -23.31 8.08 27.09
N GLU A 396 -24.55 7.91 26.76
CA GLU A 396 -25.15 6.63 26.37
C GLU A 396 -25.79 6.77 25.00
N LEU A 397 -25.39 5.89 24.08
CA LEU A 397 -25.92 5.79 22.73
C LEU A 397 -26.95 4.67 22.63
N ASN A 398 -28.15 4.97 22.13
CA ASN A 398 -29.19 3.99 21.90
C ASN A 398 -29.67 4.06 20.45
N ILE A 399 -29.41 3.01 19.65
CA ILE A 399 -29.96 2.89 18.29
C ILE A 399 -31.36 2.25 18.35
N GLU A 400 -32.36 3.04 18.02
CA GLU A 400 -33.76 2.65 18.13
C GLU A 400 -34.26 1.86 16.93
N SER A 401 -33.80 2.21 15.73
CA SER A 401 -34.21 1.52 14.52
C SER A 401 -33.15 1.63 13.42
N ILE A 402 -33.02 0.56 12.63
CA ILE A 402 -32.24 0.48 11.41
C ILE A 402 -33.20 -0.02 10.32
N ASP A 403 -33.53 0.83 9.35
CA ASP A 403 -34.36 0.44 8.20
C ASP A 403 -33.48 0.27 6.97
N THR A 404 -33.50 -0.92 6.39
CA THR A 404 -32.65 -1.29 5.26
C THR A 404 -33.34 -1.15 3.92
N GLY A 405 -34.54 -0.57 3.86
CA GLY A 405 -35.34 -0.42 2.64
C GLY A 405 -35.50 -1.69 1.80
N THR A 406 -36.34 -1.66 0.80
CA THR A 406 -36.57 -2.80 -0.12
C THR A 406 -36.64 -2.39 -1.60
N GLY A 407 -36.30 -1.14 -1.93
CA GLY A 407 -36.43 -0.57 -3.27
C GLY A 407 -35.09 -0.33 -4.00
N TYR A 408 -35.21 0.18 -5.22
CA TYR A 408 -34.07 0.67 -5.98
C TYR A 408 -33.57 2.01 -5.40
N ASN A 409 -32.25 2.13 -5.15
CA ASN A 409 -31.63 3.25 -4.41
C ASN A 409 -32.06 3.34 -2.94
N ASP A 410 -32.47 2.25 -2.33
CA ASP A 410 -32.80 2.28 -0.92
C ASP A 410 -31.59 2.63 -0.07
N SER A 411 -31.82 3.48 0.89
CA SER A 411 -30.85 3.91 1.88
C SER A 411 -31.03 3.10 3.15
N VAL A 412 -29.94 2.87 3.86
CA VAL A 412 -30.00 2.45 5.25
C VAL A 412 -30.31 3.68 6.08
N ILE A 413 -31.44 3.67 6.75
CA ILE A 413 -31.94 4.77 7.61
C ILE A 413 -31.69 4.39 9.06
N ILE A 414 -30.99 5.24 9.79
CA ILE A 414 -30.65 5.02 11.18
C ILE A 414 -31.31 6.10 12.03
N ASN A 415 -32.03 5.67 13.06
CA ASN A 415 -32.58 6.51 14.08
C ASN A 415 -32.13 6.04 15.46
N GLY A 416 -31.91 6.98 16.36
CA GLY A 416 -31.51 6.71 17.73
C GLY A 416 -31.60 7.93 18.63
N SER A 417 -31.12 7.74 19.83
CA SER A 417 -30.99 8.80 20.82
C SER A 417 -29.69 8.67 21.59
N TYR A 418 -29.25 9.75 22.16
CA TYR A 418 -28.06 9.77 23.02
C TYR A 418 -28.24 10.73 24.19
N THR A 419 -27.46 10.50 25.23
CA THR A 419 -27.36 11.40 26.39
C THR A 419 -25.95 11.95 26.47
N GLY A 420 -25.70 13.03 27.20
CA GLY A 420 -24.38 13.64 27.35
C GLY A 420 -24.09 14.74 26.33
N ASP A 421 -22.83 15.08 26.18
CA ASP A 421 -22.35 16.25 25.44
C ASP A 421 -21.86 15.92 24.01
N ALA A 422 -22.21 14.77 23.45
CA ALA A 422 -21.88 14.42 22.09
C ALA A 422 -22.43 15.44 21.09
N SER A 423 -21.61 15.82 20.14
CA SER A 423 -21.93 16.82 19.11
C SER A 423 -21.74 16.31 17.69
N LYS A 424 -21.04 15.19 17.53
CA LYS A 424 -20.77 14.58 16.23
C LYS A 424 -21.12 13.10 16.23
N ILE A 425 -21.46 12.59 15.06
CA ILE A 425 -21.72 11.17 14.81
C ILE A 425 -20.96 10.71 13.59
N LYS A 426 -20.36 9.55 13.68
CA LYS A 426 -19.76 8.84 12.55
C LYS A 426 -20.42 7.48 12.41
N ILE A 427 -20.85 7.12 11.22
CA ILE A 427 -21.51 5.85 10.94
C ILE A 427 -20.80 5.18 9.78
N ARG A 428 -20.54 3.87 9.91
CA ARG A 428 -19.86 3.06 8.89
C ARG A 428 -20.66 1.84 8.55
N LEU A 429 -20.71 1.51 7.25
CA LEU A 429 -21.12 0.22 6.76
C LEU A 429 -19.89 -0.56 6.31
N ILE A 430 -19.71 -1.75 6.87
CA ILE A 430 -18.59 -2.63 6.62
C ILE A 430 -19.14 -3.91 5.99
N ASN A 431 -18.65 -4.29 4.82
CA ASN A 431 -19.10 -5.50 4.11
C ASN A 431 -18.56 -6.79 4.75
N SER A 432 -18.95 -7.94 4.20
CA SER A 432 -18.49 -9.26 4.68
C SER A 432 -16.97 -9.49 4.52
N ASP A 433 -16.30 -8.66 3.73
CA ASP A 433 -14.84 -8.71 3.52
C ASP A 433 -14.11 -7.74 4.46
N ASN A 434 -14.82 -7.19 5.46
CA ASN A 434 -14.37 -6.19 6.41
C ASN A 434 -13.88 -4.87 5.78
N ILE A 435 -14.44 -4.50 4.62
CA ILE A 435 -14.13 -3.25 3.95
C ILE A 435 -15.21 -2.23 4.27
N VAL A 436 -14.81 -1.04 4.74
CA VAL A 436 -15.73 0.10 4.89
C VAL A 436 -16.22 0.54 3.52
N THR A 437 -17.50 0.40 3.28
CA THR A 437 -18.13 0.70 1.98
C THR A 437 -18.83 2.05 1.96
N ASN A 438 -19.28 2.50 3.12
CA ASN A 438 -19.95 3.79 3.29
C ASN A 438 -19.62 4.38 4.64
N THR A 439 -19.44 5.68 4.68
CA THR A 439 -19.26 6.46 5.89
C THR A 439 -20.22 7.65 5.87
N TYR A 440 -20.84 7.93 7.01
CA TYR A 440 -21.52 9.17 7.28
C TYR A 440 -20.80 9.88 8.42
N ASP A 441 -20.51 11.14 8.25
CA ASP A 441 -19.91 12.00 9.26
C ASP A 441 -20.76 13.27 9.37
N GLY A 442 -21.25 13.59 10.54
CA GLY A 442 -22.21 14.66 10.71
C GLY A 442 -22.30 15.20 12.14
N GLU A 443 -22.90 16.38 12.25
CA GLU A 443 -23.19 16.97 13.55
C GLU A 443 -24.52 16.44 14.10
N ILE A 444 -24.54 16.17 15.43
CA ILE A 444 -25.74 15.82 16.17
C ILE A 444 -25.99 16.83 17.29
N ASN A 445 -27.23 17.03 17.61
CA ASN A 445 -27.62 17.91 18.70
C ASN A 445 -28.98 17.49 19.27
N ASN A 446 -29.31 17.95 20.47
CA ASN A 446 -30.57 17.69 21.16
C ASN A 446 -30.86 16.23 21.56
N GLY A 447 -29.85 15.38 21.65
CA GLY A 447 -30.00 14.01 22.14
C GLY A 447 -30.65 13.03 21.15
N ASN A 448 -30.83 13.41 19.86
CA ASN A 448 -31.45 12.58 18.84
C ASN A 448 -30.54 12.32 17.65
N ILE A 449 -30.72 11.16 17.05
CA ILE A 449 -30.16 10.75 15.77
C ILE A 449 -31.34 10.48 14.83
N ASP A 450 -31.61 11.41 13.94
CA ASP A 450 -32.80 11.38 13.11
C ASP A 450 -32.50 11.16 11.64
N ASN A 451 -32.99 10.06 11.06
CA ASN A 451 -32.97 9.78 9.62
C ASN A 451 -31.59 9.90 8.96
N VAL A 452 -30.55 9.42 9.62
CA VAL A 452 -29.23 9.35 9.00
C VAL A 452 -29.26 8.32 7.87
N LEU A 453 -28.81 8.72 6.69
CA LEU A 453 -28.89 7.96 5.46
C LEU A 453 -27.52 7.48 5.02
N LEU A 454 -27.39 6.17 4.78
CA LEU A 454 -26.26 5.56 4.08
C LEU A 454 -26.76 4.90 2.79
N GLN A 455 -26.00 5.02 1.72
CA GLN A 455 -26.35 4.48 0.41
C GLN A 455 -25.39 3.37 -0.01
N PRO A 456 -25.60 2.13 0.43
CA PRO A 456 -24.77 1.01 0.01
C PRO A 456 -24.90 0.75 -1.50
N THR A 457 -23.82 0.32 -2.13
CA THR A 457 -23.76 0.09 -3.58
C THR A 457 -24.03 -1.35 -3.99
N LYS A 458 -24.07 -2.28 -3.04
CA LYS A 458 -24.27 -3.72 -3.29
C LYS A 458 -25.19 -4.31 -2.23
N SER A 459 -25.92 -5.37 -2.61
CA SER A 459 -26.62 -6.23 -1.65
C SER A 459 -25.64 -7.14 -0.93
N GLY A 460 -25.88 -7.46 0.33
CA GLY A 460 -25.03 -8.39 1.08
C GLY A 460 -25.19 -8.27 2.60
N ASN A 461 -24.32 -8.99 3.28
CA ASN A 461 -24.18 -8.89 4.73
C ASN A 461 -23.22 -7.74 5.06
N TYR A 462 -23.61 -6.93 6.03
CA TYR A 462 -22.84 -5.79 6.51
C TYR A 462 -22.80 -5.79 8.04
N SER A 463 -21.75 -5.19 8.56
CA SER A 463 -21.72 -4.66 9.92
C SER A 463 -22.02 -3.16 9.87
N LEU A 464 -22.81 -2.68 10.80
CA LEU A 464 -23.05 -1.27 11.01
C LEU A 464 -22.34 -0.85 12.29
N GLU A 465 -21.49 0.15 12.18
CA GLU A 465 -20.85 0.81 13.32
C GLU A 465 -21.35 2.24 13.43
N VAL A 466 -21.70 2.65 14.64
CA VAL A 466 -22.15 4.01 14.95
C VAL A 466 -21.34 4.50 16.14
N GLY A 467 -20.57 5.56 15.97
CA GLY A 467 -19.86 6.25 17.04
C GLY A 467 -20.41 7.65 17.24
N ILE A 468 -20.51 8.11 18.47
CA ILE A 468 -20.82 9.50 18.81
C ILE A 468 -19.62 10.15 19.51
N TYR A 469 -19.37 11.39 19.18
CA TYR A 469 -18.16 12.11 19.54
C TYR A 469 -18.51 13.48 20.12
N ASN A 470 -17.65 14.00 20.99
CA ASN A 470 -17.78 15.39 21.45
C ASN A 470 -17.23 16.39 20.41
N ASN A 471 -17.19 17.65 20.76
CA ASN A 471 -16.76 18.76 19.88
C ASN A 471 -15.26 18.76 19.57
N ILE A 472 -14.46 17.91 20.21
CA ILE A 472 -13.02 17.74 19.95
C ILE A 472 -12.72 16.35 19.35
N ASP A 473 -13.72 15.71 18.74
CA ASP A 473 -13.66 14.41 18.06
C ASP A 473 -13.29 13.21 18.96
N PHE A 474 -13.61 13.30 20.25
CA PHE A 474 -13.45 12.17 21.16
C PHE A 474 -14.69 11.28 21.16
N LEU A 475 -14.47 9.96 21.03
CA LEU A 475 -15.53 8.95 21.04
C LEU A 475 -16.16 8.88 22.46
N GLU A 476 -17.45 9.19 22.53
CA GLU A 476 -18.21 9.19 23.79
C GLU A 476 -18.94 7.86 24.04
N ASP A 477 -19.47 7.24 22.98
CA ASP A 477 -20.12 5.92 23.00
C ASP A 477 -20.24 5.34 21.59
N HIS A 478 -20.50 4.04 21.49
CA HIS A 478 -20.62 3.36 20.20
C HIS A 478 -21.66 2.23 20.21
N TYR A 479 -22.13 1.87 19.01
CA TYR A 479 -23.04 0.77 18.75
C TYR A 479 -22.53 -0.05 17.55
N ILE A 480 -22.58 -1.39 17.67
CA ILE A 480 -22.22 -2.30 16.58
C ILE A 480 -23.35 -3.28 16.31
N ASN A 481 -23.76 -3.40 15.06
CA ASN A 481 -24.63 -4.47 14.56
C ASN A 481 -23.87 -5.27 13.48
N LYS A 482 -23.41 -6.47 13.82
CA LYS A 482 -22.61 -7.34 12.93
C LYS A 482 -23.45 -8.20 11.96
N ASN A 483 -24.78 -8.07 11.95
CA ASN A 483 -25.68 -8.97 11.20
C ASN A 483 -26.72 -8.20 10.37
N LEU A 484 -26.36 -7.07 9.81
CA LEU A 484 -27.25 -6.28 8.96
C LEU A 484 -27.24 -6.87 7.54
N PHE A 485 -28.38 -7.39 7.09
CA PHE A 485 -28.54 -7.81 5.70
C PHE A 485 -29.19 -6.70 4.88
N ILE A 486 -28.52 -6.23 3.84
CA ILE A 486 -29.00 -5.21 2.92
C ILE A 486 -29.33 -5.87 1.59
N ASN A 487 -30.56 -5.71 1.13
CA ASN A 487 -31.04 -6.23 -0.15
C ASN A 487 -31.42 -5.06 -1.06
N LEU A 488 -30.47 -4.59 -1.85
CA LEU A 488 -30.73 -3.60 -2.89
C LEU A 488 -31.43 -4.30 -4.05
N GLN A 489 -32.66 -3.91 -4.34
CA GLN A 489 -33.27 -4.29 -5.60
C GLN A 489 -32.62 -3.48 -6.72
N LEU A 490 -31.73 -4.12 -7.48
CA LEU A 490 -31.33 -3.56 -8.75
C LEU A 490 -32.57 -3.42 -9.63
N PRO A 491 -32.69 -2.36 -10.45
CA PRO A 491 -33.78 -2.28 -11.41
C PRO A 491 -33.80 -3.58 -12.18
N ASP A 492 -34.95 -4.24 -12.17
CA ASP A 492 -35.12 -5.50 -12.87
C ASP A 492 -34.99 -5.26 -14.39
N LEU A 493 -33.77 -5.39 -14.90
CA LEU A 493 -33.46 -5.40 -16.32
C LEU A 493 -33.96 -6.69 -16.99
N ALA A 494 -34.49 -7.65 -16.20
CA ALA A 494 -34.90 -8.98 -16.68
C ALA A 494 -36.39 -9.11 -16.99
N VAL A 495 -37.26 -8.21 -16.51
CA VAL A 495 -38.72 -8.29 -16.75
C VAL A 495 -39.12 -7.35 -17.87
N GLY A 496 -39.15 -7.89 -19.07
CA GLY A 496 -39.60 -7.19 -20.25
C GLY A 496 -38.49 -6.33 -20.86
N ILE A 497 -37.49 -6.99 -21.44
CA ILE A 497 -36.52 -6.29 -22.29
C ILE A 497 -37.33 -5.56 -23.37
N PRO A 498 -37.57 -4.25 -23.23
CA PRO A 498 -38.03 -3.48 -24.37
C PRO A 498 -36.89 -3.58 -25.37
N LYS A 499 -37.21 -3.91 -26.58
CA LYS A 499 -36.32 -3.98 -27.72
C LYS A 499 -35.18 -3.00 -27.60
N VAL A 500 -33.94 -3.48 -27.47
CA VAL A 500 -32.76 -2.62 -27.61
C VAL A 500 -32.61 -2.34 -29.09
N GLU A 501 -32.97 -1.16 -29.52
CA GLU A 501 -32.73 -0.67 -30.89
C GLU A 501 -31.39 0.03 -30.91
N VAL A 502 -30.45 -0.49 -31.69
CA VAL A 502 -29.19 0.20 -32.00
C VAL A 502 -29.36 0.96 -33.31
N THR A 503 -29.16 2.26 -33.27
CA THR A 503 -29.14 3.08 -34.50
C THR A 503 -27.71 3.10 -35.06
N MET A 504 -27.55 2.60 -36.26
CA MET A 504 -26.26 2.59 -36.96
C MET A 504 -25.91 4.00 -37.48
N GLU A 505 -24.64 4.24 -37.81
CA GLU A 505 -24.18 5.54 -38.35
C GLU A 505 -24.92 5.97 -39.61
N ASP A 506 -25.51 5.05 -40.37
CA ASP A 506 -26.32 5.33 -41.57
C ASP A 506 -27.79 5.66 -41.25
N GLY A 507 -28.17 5.71 -39.96
CA GLY A 507 -29.54 5.99 -39.50
C GLY A 507 -30.46 4.78 -39.47
N THR A 508 -29.99 3.57 -39.82
CA THR A 508 -30.80 2.34 -39.72
C THR A 508 -30.87 1.85 -38.28
N LYS A 509 -32.05 1.34 -37.89
CA LYS A 509 -32.28 0.79 -36.56
C LYS A 509 -32.31 -0.74 -36.60
N HIS A 510 -31.53 -1.38 -35.74
CA HIS A 510 -31.52 -2.82 -35.58
C HIS A 510 -32.00 -3.21 -34.18
N GLU A 511 -32.90 -4.18 -34.13
CA GLU A 511 -33.35 -4.78 -32.87
C GLU A 511 -32.33 -5.86 -32.43
N VAL A 512 -31.73 -5.71 -31.27
CA VAL A 512 -30.84 -6.74 -30.72
C VAL A 512 -31.69 -7.77 -29.96
N LYS A 513 -31.74 -8.98 -30.49
CA LYS A 513 -32.42 -10.12 -29.87
C LYS A 513 -31.37 -11.00 -29.22
N ASN A 514 -31.50 -11.23 -27.93
CA ASN A 514 -30.69 -12.14 -27.09
C ASN A 514 -29.27 -11.60 -26.75
N VAL A 515 -29.19 -10.83 -25.69
CA VAL A 515 -27.95 -10.61 -24.93
C VAL A 515 -27.89 -11.65 -23.81
N GLN A 516 -26.83 -12.44 -23.73
CA GLN A 516 -26.59 -13.38 -22.64
C GLN A 516 -25.64 -12.79 -21.59
N GLU A 517 -25.74 -13.24 -20.36
CA GLU A 517 -24.81 -12.86 -19.28
C GLU A 517 -23.38 -13.25 -19.71
N GLY A 518 -22.49 -12.26 -19.75
CA GLY A 518 -21.09 -12.42 -20.18
C GLY A 518 -20.76 -11.87 -21.58
N ASP A 519 -21.73 -11.39 -22.33
CA ASP A 519 -21.47 -10.79 -23.63
C ASP A 519 -20.87 -9.38 -23.48
N ASN A 520 -19.69 -9.16 -24.07
CA ASN A 520 -19.07 -7.83 -24.17
C ASN A 520 -19.67 -7.06 -25.34
N PHE A 521 -20.31 -5.94 -25.07
CA PHE A 521 -20.76 -5.02 -26.10
C PHE A 521 -20.48 -3.57 -25.74
N THR A 522 -20.21 -2.77 -26.75
CA THR A 522 -20.01 -1.33 -26.58
C THR A 522 -21.30 -0.61 -26.93
N ILE A 523 -21.86 0.13 -25.98
CA ILE A 523 -23.03 0.97 -26.22
C ILE A 523 -22.54 2.35 -26.62
N ILE A 524 -22.84 2.75 -27.85
CA ILE A 524 -22.61 4.10 -28.37
C ILE A 524 -23.99 4.78 -28.43
N GLY A 525 -24.37 5.49 -27.37
CA GLY A 525 -25.62 6.23 -27.30
C GLY A 525 -26.19 6.37 -25.89
N GLU A 526 -27.13 7.28 -25.71
CA GLU A 526 -27.82 7.54 -24.46
C GLU A 526 -28.90 6.46 -24.21
N ILE A 527 -28.78 5.72 -23.09
CA ILE A 527 -29.84 4.78 -22.69
C ILE A 527 -30.85 5.57 -21.84
N GLN A 528 -32.05 5.74 -22.35
CA GLN A 528 -33.16 6.23 -21.53
C GLN A 528 -33.86 5.05 -20.86
N ASN A 529 -33.94 5.06 -19.55
CA ASN A 529 -34.78 4.14 -18.78
C ASN A 529 -36.24 4.57 -18.95
N ILE A 530 -37.01 3.78 -19.66
CA ILE A 530 -38.47 4.02 -19.87
C ILE A 530 -39.34 3.09 -19.04
N GLY A 531 -38.76 2.39 -18.05
CA GLY A 531 -39.52 1.56 -17.12
C GLY A 531 -40.30 2.41 -16.14
N THR A 532 -41.61 2.24 -16.09
CA THR A 532 -42.48 2.79 -15.02
C THR A 532 -42.34 1.90 -13.80
N ILE A 533 -41.86 2.48 -12.69
CA ILE A 533 -41.94 1.87 -11.38
C ILE A 533 -43.41 1.94 -10.97
N THR A 534 -44.09 0.81 -10.90
CA THR A 534 -45.35 0.72 -10.18
C THR A 534 -45.08 0.35 -8.73
N SER A 535 -45.51 1.19 -7.82
CA SER A 535 -45.48 1.10 -6.35
C SER A 535 -45.96 -0.24 -5.80
#